data_1e76d9d38464831125716c4fc5530653
#
_entry.id   1e76d9d38464831125716c4fc5530653
#
_cell.length_a   1.000
_cell.length_b   1.000
_cell.length_c   1.000
_cell.angle_alpha   90.00
_cell.angle_beta   90.00
_cell.angle_gamma   90.00
#
_symmetry.space_group_name_H-M   'P 1'
#
loop_
_entity.id
_entity.type
_entity.pdbx_description
1 polymer ?
#
loop_
_entity_poly.entity_id
_entity_poly.type
_entity_poly.pdbx_seq_one_letter_code
_entity_poly.pdbx_strand_id
1 'polypeptide(L)'
;MISIITPFHNCPELIPDYEKAVQGAQVIVIDNASEEDTAVKLQAMVGRLSNDSKYIRNDVNQGYSKANNQGLAIADGEIVVFLNSDIVSAGDWSDRVKNAKKGAFYAATTGVRVVDGEAIRYLEGWCLFGHKSDFEMIGGWREDWEGMYWEDNELCWRAEMAGLELKQVDLPLLHYSNYTTSRTPGAYDKRPSNQALFERIVRQDKNNG
;
A
#
# COMPACT_ATOMS: atom_id res chain seq x y z
N MET A 1 -14.02 4.12 11.61
CA MET A 1 -12.60 4.27 12.03
C MET A 1 -11.71 4.00 10.81
N ILE A 2 -10.56 4.68 10.72
CA ILE A 2 -9.55 4.47 9.67
C ILE A 2 -8.37 3.72 10.29
N SER A 3 -7.87 2.69 9.59
CA SER A 3 -6.58 2.04 9.87
C SER A 3 -5.61 2.34 8.73
N ILE A 4 -4.46 2.92 9.05
CA ILE A 4 -3.37 3.18 8.11
C ILE A 4 -2.32 2.09 8.28
N ILE A 5 -2.01 1.38 7.22
CA ILE A 5 -1.02 0.30 7.18
C ILE A 5 0.19 0.79 6.40
N THR A 6 1.37 0.70 7.00
CA THR A 6 2.60 1.15 6.35
C THR A 6 3.74 0.18 6.59
N PRO A 7 4.22 -0.47 5.54
CA PRO A 7 5.52 -1.15 5.56
C PRO A 7 6.65 -0.13 5.64
N PHE A 8 7.55 -0.32 6.60
CA PHE A 8 8.81 0.42 6.70
C PHE A 8 10.01 -0.49 6.49
N HIS A 9 11.00 -0.01 5.79
CA HIS A 9 12.30 -0.66 5.71
C HIS A 9 13.39 0.41 5.67
N ASN A 10 14.12 0.54 6.77
CA ASN A 10 15.14 1.59 6.95
C ASN A 10 14.58 3.03 6.74
N CYS A 11 15.38 3.99 6.28
CA CYS A 11 14.99 5.37 6.02
C CYS A 11 14.40 6.10 7.25
N PRO A 12 15.12 6.16 8.41
CA PRO A 12 14.60 6.78 9.63
C PRO A 12 14.33 8.29 9.50
N GLU A 13 14.91 8.94 8.50
CA GLU A 13 14.68 10.35 8.17
C GLU A 13 13.26 10.66 7.70
N LEU A 14 12.52 9.66 7.24
CA LEU A 14 11.12 9.81 6.81
C LEU A 14 10.14 9.84 7.99
N ILE A 15 10.54 9.31 9.15
CA ILE A 15 9.66 9.12 10.32
C ILE A 15 8.99 10.43 10.76
N PRO A 16 9.67 11.58 10.87
CA PRO A 16 9.04 12.81 11.35
C PRO A 16 7.92 13.35 10.46
N ASP A 17 8.05 13.24 9.15
CA ASP A 17 7.02 13.71 8.23
C ASP A 17 5.87 12.72 8.11
N TYR A 18 6.18 11.42 8.13
CA TYR A 18 5.19 10.38 8.20
C TYR A 18 4.32 10.49 9.47
N GLU A 19 4.95 10.65 10.65
CA GLU A 19 4.25 10.80 11.94
C GLU A 19 3.24 11.97 11.92
N LYS A 20 3.59 13.08 11.29
CA LYS A 20 2.68 14.23 11.12
C LYS A 20 1.49 13.89 10.21
N ALA A 21 1.74 13.12 9.16
CA ALA A 21 0.74 12.81 8.15
C ALA A 21 -0.35 11.85 8.64
N VAL A 22 -0.08 11.00 9.64
CA VAL A 22 -0.95 9.89 10.06
C VAL A 22 -1.70 10.13 11.36
N GLN A 23 -1.74 11.37 11.85
CA GLN A 23 -2.41 11.72 13.10
C GLN A 23 -3.92 11.41 13.06
N GLY A 24 -4.47 10.98 14.20
CA GLY A 24 -5.92 10.78 14.37
C GLY A 24 -6.50 9.50 13.77
N ALA A 25 -5.65 8.58 13.30
CA ALA A 25 -6.03 7.25 12.82
C ALA A 25 -5.38 6.15 13.66
N GLN A 26 -5.87 4.92 13.57
CA GLN A 26 -5.09 3.75 13.98
C GLN A 26 -3.95 3.57 12.97
N VAL A 27 -2.72 3.53 13.44
CA VAL A 27 -1.55 3.33 12.58
C VAL A 27 -0.95 1.95 12.86
N ILE A 28 -0.76 1.17 11.81
CA ILE A 28 -0.16 -0.16 11.87
C ILE A 28 1.14 -0.11 11.07
N VAL A 29 2.25 -0.03 11.78
CA VAL A 29 3.59 -0.04 11.19
C VAL A 29 4.10 -1.46 11.13
N ILE A 30 4.43 -1.92 9.93
CA ILE A 30 5.13 -3.17 9.70
C ILE A 30 6.59 -2.86 9.41
N ASP A 31 7.43 -2.98 10.43
CA ASP A 31 8.88 -2.86 10.27
C ASP A 31 9.43 -4.10 9.57
N ASN A 32 9.74 -3.93 8.32
CA ASN A 32 10.11 -5.01 7.41
C ASN A 32 11.63 -5.29 7.48
N ALA A 33 12.11 -5.64 8.68
CA ALA A 33 13.51 -5.90 9.00
C ALA A 33 14.42 -4.66 8.82
N SER A 34 14.06 -3.54 9.43
CA SER A 34 14.94 -2.37 9.49
C SER A 34 16.13 -2.60 10.41
N GLU A 35 17.18 -1.80 10.24
CA GLU A 35 18.28 -1.72 11.20
C GLU A 35 17.78 -1.26 12.58
N GLU A 36 18.49 -1.65 13.63
CA GLU A 36 18.05 -1.46 15.03
C GLU A 36 17.75 0.00 15.38
N ASP A 37 18.57 0.94 14.92
CA ASP A 37 18.34 2.38 15.16
C ASP A 37 17.01 2.84 14.55
N THR A 38 16.65 2.35 13.38
CA THR A 38 15.35 2.64 12.73
C THR A 38 14.21 1.98 13.47
N ALA A 39 14.36 0.71 13.85
CA ALA A 39 13.35 -0.04 14.59
C ALA A 39 12.97 0.63 15.91
N VAL A 40 13.97 1.07 16.69
CA VAL A 40 13.75 1.81 17.94
C VAL A 40 12.98 3.12 17.70
N LYS A 41 13.32 3.87 16.65
CA LYS A 41 12.63 5.11 16.29
C LYS A 41 11.19 4.86 15.86
N LEU A 42 10.92 3.81 15.06
CA LEU A 42 9.59 3.41 14.64
C LEU A 42 8.71 3.02 15.83
N GLN A 43 9.23 2.19 16.72
CA GLN A 43 8.52 1.78 17.93
C GLN A 43 8.20 2.98 18.83
N ALA A 44 9.15 3.90 19.02
CA ALA A 44 8.94 5.12 19.77
C ALA A 44 7.90 6.05 19.11
N MET A 45 7.89 6.15 17.78
CA MET A 45 6.88 6.90 17.04
C MET A 45 5.48 6.30 17.25
N VAL A 46 5.32 4.99 17.07
CA VAL A 46 4.03 4.32 17.28
C VAL A 46 3.51 4.52 18.70
N GLY A 47 4.40 4.50 19.70
CA GLY A 47 4.03 4.76 21.10
C GLY A 47 3.55 6.20 21.39
N ARG A 48 3.76 7.16 20.48
CA ARG A 48 3.24 8.53 20.58
C ARG A 48 1.91 8.74 19.83
N LEU A 49 1.54 7.80 18.95
CA LEU A 49 0.28 7.83 18.21
C LEU A 49 -0.90 7.37 19.09
N SER A 50 -2.05 7.07 18.48
CA SER A 50 -3.21 6.57 19.23
C SER A 50 -2.91 5.24 19.94
N ASN A 51 -3.58 4.96 21.06
CA ASN A 51 -3.40 3.73 21.84
C ASN A 51 -3.73 2.45 21.05
N ASP A 52 -4.49 2.56 19.95
CA ASP A 52 -4.86 1.43 19.09
C ASP A 52 -3.79 1.17 18.01
N SER A 53 -2.77 2.03 17.92
CA SER A 53 -1.69 1.87 16.93
C SER A 53 -0.81 0.67 17.28
N LYS A 54 -0.33 -0.02 16.25
CA LYS A 54 0.38 -1.30 16.38
C LYS A 54 1.73 -1.24 15.66
N TYR A 55 2.72 -1.87 16.26
CA TYR A 55 4.04 -2.07 15.66
C TYR A 55 4.32 -3.57 15.58
N ILE A 56 4.64 -4.04 14.38
CA ILE A 56 5.08 -5.41 14.10
C ILE A 56 6.45 -5.33 13.45
N ARG A 57 7.41 -6.11 13.92
CA ARG A 57 8.72 -6.26 13.32
C ARG A 57 8.89 -7.64 12.71
N ASN A 58 9.29 -7.70 11.46
CA ASN A 58 9.69 -8.91 10.77
C ASN A 58 11.20 -9.15 10.92
N ASP A 59 11.60 -10.40 11.05
CA ASP A 59 13.02 -10.80 11.14
C ASP A 59 13.74 -10.64 9.79
N VAL A 60 13.00 -10.74 8.69
CA VAL A 60 13.47 -10.57 7.31
C VAL A 60 12.49 -9.70 6.53
N ASN A 61 12.97 -8.99 5.52
CA ASN A 61 12.11 -8.21 4.64
C ASN A 61 11.19 -9.13 3.83
N GLN A 62 9.90 -9.11 4.15
CA GLN A 62 8.85 -9.94 3.54
C GLN A 62 8.33 -9.39 2.19
N GLY A 63 8.80 -8.21 1.79
CA GLY A 63 8.26 -7.50 0.64
C GLY A 63 6.98 -6.72 0.96
N TYR A 64 6.52 -5.94 -0.03
CA TYR A 64 5.42 -4.99 0.14
C TYR A 64 4.07 -5.69 0.39
N SER A 65 3.72 -6.67 -0.44
CA SER A 65 2.43 -7.37 -0.39
C SER A 65 2.19 -8.08 0.93
N LYS A 66 3.16 -8.89 1.38
CA LYS A 66 3.05 -9.63 2.65
C LYS A 66 2.97 -8.71 3.85
N ALA A 67 3.78 -7.67 3.89
CA ALA A 67 3.76 -6.69 4.97
C ALA A 67 2.40 -5.97 5.05
N ASN A 68 1.83 -5.59 3.91
CA ASN A 68 0.50 -4.99 3.87
C ASN A 68 -0.60 -5.96 4.33
N ASN A 69 -0.54 -7.23 3.94
CA ASN A 69 -1.48 -8.24 4.41
C ASN A 69 -1.38 -8.50 5.91
N GLN A 70 -0.17 -8.50 6.49
CA GLN A 70 0.01 -8.56 7.94
C GLN A 70 -0.75 -7.43 8.64
N GLY A 71 -0.64 -6.20 8.12
CA GLY A 71 -1.37 -5.06 8.63
C GLY A 71 -2.88 -5.18 8.43
N LEU A 72 -3.33 -5.63 7.25
CA LEU A 72 -4.75 -5.82 6.94
C LEU A 72 -5.43 -6.80 7.90
N ALA A 73 -4.75 -7.88 8.24
CA ALA A 73 -5.27 -8.91 9.13
C ALA A 73 -5.58 -8.39 10.55
N ILE A 74 -4.85 -7.38 11.01
CA ILE A 74 -4.99 -6.83 12.37
C ILE A 74 -5.58 -5.41 12.41
N ALA A 75 -5.96 -4.87 11.26
CA ALA A 75 -6.62 -3.57 11.16
C ALA A 75 -8.01 -3.63 11.80
N ASP A 76 -8.32 -2.65 12.66
CA ASP A 76 -9.62 -2.57 13.35
C ASP A 76 -10.57 -1.61 12.62
N GLY A 77 -10.05 -0.77 11.70
CA GLY A 77 -10.83 0.20 10.94
C GLY A 77 -11.69 -0.42 9.85
N GLU A 78 -12.87 0.16 9.65
CA GLU A 78 -13.74 -0.18 8.53
C GLU A 78 -13.13 0.28 7.18
N ILE A 79 -12.40 1.39 7.21
CA ILE A 79 -11.62 1.90 6.09
C ILE A 79 -10.15 1.59 6.34
N VAL A 80 -9.50 1.01 5.35
CA VAL A 80 -8.06 0.71 5.35
C VAL A 80 -7.38 1.58 4.31
N VAL A 81 -6.23 2.13 4.70
CA VAL A 81 -5.32 2.88 3.83
C VAL A 81 -3.98 2.17 3.82
N PHE A 82 -3.55 1.69 2.68
CA PHE A 82 -2.16 1.31 2.43
C PHE A 82 -1.40 2.56 2.04
N LEU A 83 -0.45 2.97 2.87
CA LEU A 83 0.29 4.21 2.72
C LEU A 83 1.78 3.94 2.74
N ASN A 84 2.52 4.45 1.77
CA ASN A 84 3.97 4.37 1.81
C ASN A 84 4.55 5.24 2.93
N SER A 85 5.78 4.93 3.33
CA SER A 85 6.53 5.70 4.34
C SER A 85 7.11 7.01 3.82
N ASP A 86 7.32 7.13 2.51
CA ASP A 86 7.97 8.26 1.84
C ASP A 86 6.96 9.32 1.35
N ILE A 87 6.11 9.76 2.29
CA ILE A 87 5.07 10.76 2.03
C ILE A 87 5.23 11.99 2.93
N VAL A 88 4.70 13.11 2.46
CA VAL A 88 4.52 14.34 3.24
C VAL A 88 3.08 14.80 3.10
N SER A 89 2.48 15.20 4.22
CA SER A 89 1.14 15.79 4.20
C SER A 89 1.22 17.32 4.15
N ALA A 90 0.48 17.91 3.20
CA ALA A 90 0.28 19.35 3.08
C ALA A 90 -1.03 19.83 3.73
N GLY A 91 -1.79 18.93 4.38
CA GLY A 91 -3.04 19.25 5.06
C GLY A 91 -3.80 18.01 5.52
N ASP A 92 -4.95 18.21 6.16
CA ASP A 92 -5.82 17.09 6.60
C ASP A 92 -6.48 16.43 5.38
N TRP A 93 -6.28 15.14 5.26
CA TRP A 93 -6.84 14.27 4.22
C TRP A 93 -7.84 13.24 4.74
N SER A 94 -8.00 13.16 6.06
CA SER A 94 -8.80 12.14 6.73
C SER A 94 -10.27 12.14 6.30
N ASP A 95 -10.86 13.32 6.11
CA ASP A 95 -12.28 13.43 5.73
C ASP A 95 -12.55 12.91 4.31
N ARG A 96 -11.57 13.03 3.40
CA ARG A 96 -11.70 12.47 2.05
C ARG A 96 -11.70 10.94 2.09
N VAL A 97 -10.87 10.36 2.95
CA VAL A 97 -10.79 8.90 3.16
C VAL A 97 -12.03 8.36 3.87
N LYS A 98 -12.54 9.05 4.89
CA LYS A 98 -13.77 8.66 5.60
C LYS A 98 -15.00 8.54 4.68
N ASN A 99 -15.00 9.25 3.56
CA ASN A 99 -16.07 9.23 2.58
C ASN A 99 -15.97 8.09 1.55
N ALA A 100 -14.98 7.23 1.65
CA ALA A 100 -14.86 6.05 0.79
C ALA A 100 -16.14 5.18 0.87
N LYS A 101 -16.60 4.72 -0.27
CA LYS A 101 -17.80 3.87 -0.36
C LYS A 101 -17.38 2.42 -0.60
N LYS A 102 -18.17 1.48 -0.07
CA LYS A 102 -18.07 0.07 -0.43
C LYS A 102 -18.21 -0.13 -1.94
N GLY A 103 -17.54 -1.13 -2.47
CA GLY A 103 -17.56 -1.45 -3.88
C GLY A 103 -16.60 -0.59 -4.72
N ALA A 104 -15.65 0.11 -4.08
CA ALA A 104 -14.66 0.89 -4.79
C ALA A 104 -13.31 0.97 -4.03
N PHE A 105 -12.22 0.95 -4.79
CA PHE A 105 -10.91 1.37 -4.31
C PHE A 105 -10.58 2.77 -4.78
N TYR A 106 -9.79 3.46 -3.98
CA TYR A 106 -9.41 4.86 -4.18
C TYR A 106 -7.90 5.01 -4.05
N ALA A 107 -7.32 5.94 -4.81
CA ALA A 107 -5.93 6.35 -4.63
C ALA A 107 -5.71 7.81 -4.99
N ALA A 108 -4.60 8.38 -4.50
CA ALA A 108 -4.20 9.74 -4.84
C ALA A 108 -3.81 9.88 -6.32
N THR A 109 -3.22 8.85 -6.90
CA THR A 109 -2.73 8.83 -8.29
C THR A 109 -3.12 7.56 -9.02
N THR A 110 -3.14 7.64 -10.35
CA THR A 110 -3.47 6.52 -11.24
C THR A 110 -2.44 6.41 -12.36
N GLY A 111 -2.29 5.20 -12.87
CA GLY A 111 -1.48 4.93 -14.05
C GLY A 111 -2.22 4.08 -15.08
N VAL A 112 -1.55 3.85 -16.20
CA VAL A 112 -2.05 2.99 -17.27
C VAL A 112 -0.94 2.04 -17.71
N ARG A 113 -1.28 0.78 -17.91
CA ARG A 113 -0.45 -0.23 -18.56
C ARG A 113 -1.10 -0.65 -19.87
N VAL A 114 -0.31 -1.07 -20.83
CA VAL A 114 -0.83 -1.61 -22.10
C VAL A 114 -0.49 -3.08 -22.15
N VAL A 115 -1.51 -3.93 -22.26
CA VAL A 115 -1.38 -5.38 -22.46
C VAL A 115 -2.15 -5.75 -23.71
N ASP A 116 -1.46 -6.32 -24.69
CA ASP A 116 -2.02 -6.74 -25.99
C ASP A 116 -2.79 -5.60 -26.71
N GLY A 117 -2.30 -4.36 -26.59
CA GLY A 117 -2.89 -3.18 -27.21
C GLY A 117 -4.03 -2.53 -26.42
N GLU A 118 -4.48 -3.12 -25.33
CA GLU A 118 -5.51 -2.56 -24.47
C GLU A 118 -4.92 -1.80 -23.27
N ALA A 119 -5.51 -0.64 -22.98
CA ALA A 119 -5.13 0.18 -21.84
C ALA A 119 -5.80 -0.34 -20.56
N ILE A 120 -4.99 -0.79 -19.60
CA ILE A 120 -5.44 -1.23 -18.27
C ILE A 120 -5.10 -0.13 -17.29
N ARG A 121 -6.13 0.47 -16.69
CA ARG A 121 -5.98 1.48 -15.65
C ARG A 121 -5.69 0.81 -14.31
N TYR A 122 -4.88 1.44 -13.47
CA TYR A 122 -4.64 1.03 -12.10
C TYR A 122 -4.50 2.22 -11.17
N LEU A 123 -4.67 1.98 -9.89
CA LEU A 123 -4.41 2.91 -8.80
C LEU A 123 -2.99 2.68 -8.30
N GLU A 124 -2.20 3.75 -8.14
CA GLU A 124 -0.83 3.62 -7.60
C GLU A 124 -0.86 3.28 -6.10
N GLY A 125 -0.12 2.24 -5.72
CA GLY A 125 -0.16 1.64 -4.40
C GLY A 125 0.39 2.49 -3.26
N TRP A 126 1.07 3.63 -3.52
CA TRP A 126 1.68 4.45 -2.48
C TRP A 126 0.67 5.11 -1.52
N CYS A 127 -0.58 5.33 -1.97
CA CYS A 127 -1.71 5.72 -1.13
C CYS A 127 -2.98 5.14 -1.74
N LEU A 128 -3.29 3.89 -1.40
CA LEU A 128 -4.46 3.15 -1.89
C LEU A 128 -5.37 2.82 -0.71
N PHE A 129 -6.68 3.07 -0.83
CA PHE A 129 -7.62 2.88 0.26
C PHE A 129 -9.01 2.44 -0.19
N GLY A 130 -9.78 1.89 0.74
CA GLY A 130 -11.13 1.42 0.55
C GLY A 130 -11.69 0.76 1.79
N HIS A 131 -12.85 0.15 1.67
CA HIS A 131 -13.40 -0.64 2.76
C HIS A 131 -12.58 -1.92 2.98
N LYS A 132 -12.28 -2.24 4.25
CA LYS A 132 -11.55 -3.45 4.63
C LYS A 132 -12.18 -4.70 4.02
N SER A 133 -13.52 -4.79 4.09
CA SER A 133 -14.26 -5.93 3.53
C SER A 133 -14.10 -6.12 2.03
N ASP A 134 -13.83 -5.06 1.26
CA ASP A 134 -13.61 -5.16 -0.18
C ASP A 134 -12.22 -5.72 -0.48
N PHE A 135 -11.19 -5.35 0.32
CA PHE A 135 -9.87 -5.98 0.26
C PHE A 135 -9.93 -7.46 0.67
N GLU A 136 -10.64 -7.77 1.76
CA GLU A 136 -10.82 -9.16 2.22
C GLU A 136 -11.56 -10.01 1.18
N MET A 137 -12.58 -9.47 0.51
CA MET A 137 -13.35 -10.14 -0.53
C MET A 137 -12.48 -10.62 -1.69
N ILE A 138 -11.49 -9.81 -2.10
CA ILE A 138 -10.55 -10.18 -3.17
C ILE A 138 -9.30 -10.90 -2.68
N GLY A 139 -9.18 -11.19 -1.37
CA GLY A 139 -8.06 -11.92 -0.77
C GLY A 139 -6.82 -11.07 -0.49
N GLY A 140 -6.94 -9.74 -0.40
CA GLY A 140 -5.83 -8.82 -0.11
C GLY A 140 -4.81 -8.71 -1.24
N TRP A 141 -3.58 -8.38 -0.89
CA TRP A 141 -2.45 -8.33 -1.80
C TRP A 141 -1.95 -9.73 -2.15
N ARG A 142 -1.56 -9.94 -3.39
CA ARG A 142 -1.03 -11.23 -3.84
C ARG A 142 0.39 -11.44 -3.29
N GLU A 143 0.62 -12.54 -2.55
CA GLU A 143 1.86 -12.76 -1.80
C GLU A 143 2.96 -13.53 -2.55
N ASP A 144 2.62 -14.19 -3.66
CA ASP A 144 3.58 -14.86 -4.53
C ASP A 144 4.31 -13.89 -5.48
N TRP A 145 4.13 -12.59 -5.25
CA TRP A 145 4.80 -11.51 -5.96
C TRP A 145 6.20 -11.30 -5.39
N GLU A 146 7.21 -11.41 -6.22
CA GLU A 146 8.58 -11.25 -5.78
C GLU A 146 9.08 -9.81 -5.97
N GLY A 147 9.71 -9.24 -4.92
CA GLY A 147 10.29 -7.91 -4.96
C GLY A 147 9.24 -6.79 -4.93
N MET A 148 9.38 -5.82 -5.82
CA MET A 148 8.55 -4.61 -5.87
C MET A 148 8.07 -4.36 -7.30
N TYR A 149 7.03 -3.54 -7.42
CA TYR A 149 6.34 -3.16 -8.65
C TYR A 149 5.41 -4.22 -9.25
N TRP A 150 4.32 -3.75 -9.83
CA TRP A 150 3.23 -4.49 -10.46
C TRP A 150 2.22 -5.13 -9.50
N GLU A 151 2.48 -5.13 -8.20
CA GLU A 151 1.56 -5.62 -7.18
C GLU A 151 0.26 -4.79 -7.11
N ASP A 152 0.35 -3.48 -7.29
CA ASP A 152 -0.78 -2.56 -7.35
C ASP A 152 -1.59 -2.72 -8.65
N ASN A 153 -0.92 -3.01 -9.77
CA ASN A 153 -1.57 -3.32 -11.03
C ASN A 153 -2.42 -4.59 -10.93
N GLU A 154 -1.87 -5.64 -10.31
CA GLU A 154 -2.53 -6.93 -10.11
C GLU A 154 -3.71 -6.81 -9.14
N LEU A 155 -3.53 -6.11 -8.02
CA LEU A 155 -4.60 -5.85 -7.06
C LEU A 155 -5.78 -5.13 -7.74
N CYS A 156 -5.49 -4.08 -8.51
CA CYS A 156 -6.52 -3.32 -9.23
C CYS A 156 -7.23 -4.17 -10.30
N TRP A 157 -6.48 -5.00 -11.03
CA TRP A 157 -7.07 -5.92 -12.01
C TRP A 157 -8.07 -6.89 -11.36
N ARG A 158 -7.69 -7.55 -10.25
CA ARG A 158 -8.61 -8.41 -9.50
C ARG A 158 -9.81 -7.66 -8.95
N ALA A 159 -9.61 -6.43 -8.49
CA ALA A 159 -10.70 -5.59 -8.01
C ALA A 159 -11.74 -5.32 -9.10
N GLU A 160 -11.31 -4.92 -10.31
CA GLU A 160 -12.21 -4.70 -11.44
C GLU A 160 -12.92 -6.00 -11.87
N MET A 161 -12.21 -7.13 -11.91
CA MET A 161 -12.81 -8.45 -12.21
C MET A 161 -13.86 -8.86 -11.16
N ALA A 162 -13.70 -8.41 -9.90
CA ALA A 162 -14.68 -8.60 -8.84
C ALA A 162 -15.81 -7.55 -8.84
N GLY A 163 -15.83 -6.63 -9.81
CA GLY A 163 -16.87 -5.60 -9.95
C GLY A 163 -16.64 -4.35 -9.09
N LEU A 164 -15.44 -4.16 -8.52
CA LEU A 164 -15.10 -2.94 -7.79
C LEU A 164 -14.74 -1.81 -8.75
N GLU A 165 -15.11 -0.58 -8.38
CA GLU A 165 -14.71 0.60 -9.12
C GLU A 165 -13.31 1.10 -8.69
N LEU A 166 -12.53 1.66 -9.63
CA LEU A 166 -11.26 2.32 -9.35
C LEU A 166 -11.42 3.84 -9.46
N LYS A 167 -11.14 4.58 -8.37
CA LYS A 167 -11.39 6.02 -8.28
C LYS A 167 -10.14 6.78 -7.85
N GLN A 168 -9.80 7.82 -8.60
CA GLN A 168 -8.79 8.77 -8.16
C GLN A 168 -9.43 9.84 -7.27
N VAL A 169 -8.74 10.21 -6.19
CA VAL A 169 -9.13 11.27 -5.26
C VAL A 169 -7.95 12.21 -5.05
N ASP A 170 -8.17 13.49 -5.22
CA ASP A 170 -7.15 14.49 -4.89
C ASP A 170 -6.95 14.54 -3.38
N LEU A 171 -5.76 14.23 -2.91
CA LEU A 171 -5.35 14.26 -1.50
C LEU A 171 -4.20 15.26 -1.33
N PRO A 172 -4.15 16.01 -0.24
CA PRO A 172 -3.03 16.90 0.07
C PRO A 172 -1.81 16.10 0.58
N LEU A 173 -1.41 15.09 -0.18
CA LEU A 173 -0.25 14.23 0.07
C LEU A 173 0.75 14.37 -1.07
N LEU A 174 2.02 14.44 -0.73
CA LEU A 174 3.14 14.40 -1.67
C LEU A 174 3.91 13.10 -1.43
N HIS A 175 4.27 12.42 -2.52
CA HIS A 175 5.04 11.19 -2.49
C HIS A 175 6.45 11.44 -3.02
N TYR A 176 7.46 11.10 -2.23
CA TYR A 176 8.87 11.12 -2.65
C TYR A 176 9.18 9.88 -3.51
N SER A 177 8.56 9.79 -4.67
CA SER A 177 8.61 8.63 -5.56
C SER A 177 9.99 7.99 -5.64
N ASN A 178 10.03 6.66 -5.41
CA ASN A 178 11.25 5.84 -5.43
C ASN A 178 12.28 6.14 -4.31
N TYR A 179 11.95 6.92 -3.29
CA TYR A 179 12.92 7.24 -2.24
C TYR A 179 13.41 5.97 -1.52
N THR A 180 12.49 5.18 -0.99
CA THR A 180 12.79 3.91 -0.33
C THR A 180 13.33 2.87 -1.32
N THR A 181 12.70 2.75 -2.49
CA THR A 181 13.08 1.78 -3.51
C THR A 181 14.53 1.96 -4.00
N SER A 182 14.95 3.21 -4.23
CA SER A 182 16.31 3.51 -4.69
C SER A 182 17.40 3.15 -3.66
N ARG A 183 17.02 2.99 -2.39
CA ARG A 183 17.90 2.60 -1.27
C ARG A 183 17.79 1.13 -0.88
N THR A 184 16.91 0.38 -1.52
CA THR A 184 16.74 -1.06 -1.28
C THR A 184 17.48 -1.84 -2.33
N PRO A 185 18.58 -2.57 -1.98
CA PRO A 185 19.33 -3.38 -2.94
C PRO A 185 18.44 -4.39 -3.65
N GLY A 186 18.56 -4.50 -4.96
CA GLY A 186 17.80 -5.45 -5.77
C GLY A 186 16.31 -5.14 -5.97
N ALA A 187 15.82 -3.99 -5.48
CA ALA A 187 14.40 -3.63 -5.57
C ALA A 187 13.84 -3.64 -7.00
N TYR A 188 14.66 -3.36 -8.00
CA TYR A 188 14.27 -3.33 -9.41
C TYR A 188 14.49 -4.66 -10.15
N ASP A 189 15.20 -5.63 -9.56
CA ASP A 189 15.65 -6.86 -10.25
C ASP A 189 14.48 -7.73 -10.73
N LYS A 190 13.39 -7.71 -10.01
CA LYS A 190 12.18 -8.50 -10.32
C LYS A 190 11.17 -7.79 -11.21
N ARG A 191 11.38 -6.53 -11.53
CA ARG A 191 10.42 -5.74 -12.31
C ARG A 191 10.06 -6.36 -13.67
N PRO A 192 11.00 -6.90 -14.47
CA PRO A 192 10.65 -7.56 -15.74
C PRO A 192 9.85 -8.85 -15.57
N SER A 193 10.19 -9.67 -14.56
CA SER A 193 9.47 -10.92 -14.27
C SER A 193 8.06 -10.64 -13.76
N ASN A 194 7.88 -9.61 -12.95
CA ASN A 194 6.59 -9.17 -12.43
C ASN A 194 5.71 -8.64 -13.57
N GLN A 195 6.27 -7.87 -14.49
CA GLN A 195 5.55 -7.45 -15.69
C GLN A 195 5.03 -8.65 -16.49
N ALA A 196 5.89 -9.62 -16.79
CA ALA A 196 5.53 -10.80 -17.55
C ALA A 196 4.47 -11.65 -16.82
N LEU A 197 4.53 -11.71 -15.48
CA LEU A 197 3.52 -12.38 -14.67
C LEU A 197 2.17 -11.67 -14.75
N PHE A 198 2.13 -10.34 -14.60
CA PHE A 198 0.92 -9.55 -14.72
C PHE A 198 0.27 -9.72 -16.10
N GLU A 199 1.04 -9.57 -17.17
CA GLU A 199 0.53 -9.74 -18.53
C GLU A 199 -0.05 -11.15 -18.76
N ARG A 200 0.58 -12.18 -18.19
CA ARG A 200 0.07 -13.56 -18.26
C ARG A 200 -1.27 -13.71 -17.52
N ILE A 201 -1.40 -13.12 -16.32
CA ILE A 201 -2.65 -13.14 -15.55
C ILE A 201 -3.78 -12.50 -16.37
N VAL A 202 -3.56 -11.29 -16.87
CA VAL A 202 -4.56 -10.59 -17.68
C VAL A 202 -5.02 -11.41 -18.89
N ARG A 203 -4.07 -12.04 -19.61
CA ARG A 203 -4.40 -12.91 -20.75
C ARG A 203 -5.21 -14.13 -20.37
N GLN A 204 -4.87 -14.77 -19.23
CA GLN A 204 -5.58 -15.96 -18.75
C GLN A 204 -7.02 -15.63 -18.35
N ASP A 205 -7.22 -14.54 -17.61
CA ASP A 205 -8.55 -14.13 -17.16
C ASP A 205 -9.46 -13.74 -18.34
N LYS A 206 -8.94 -13.02 -19.32
CA LYS A 206 -9.68 -12.67 -20.55
C LYS A 206 -10.08 -13.88 -21.39
N ASN A 207 -9.31 -14.96 -21.36
CA ASN A 207 -9.63 -16.17 -22.11
C ASN A 207 -10.65 -17.08 -21.39
N ASN A 208 -10.87 -16.86 -20.09
CA ASN A 208 -11.77 -17.65 -19.25
C ASN A 208 -13.14 -16.97 -19.00
N GLY A 209 -13.30 -15.72 -19.36
CA GLY A 209 -14.52 -14.91 -19.22
C GLY A 209 -15.22 -14.71 -20.53
#